data_86c15508942d61ebae0526f5077a5722
#
_entry.id   86c15508942d61ebae0526f5077a5722
#
_cell.length_a   1.000
_cell.length_b   1.000
_cell.length_c   1.000
_cell.angle_alpha   90.00
_cell.angle_beta   90.00
_cell.angle_gamma   90.00
#
_symmetry.space_group_name_H-M   'P 1'
#
loop_
_entity.id
_entity.type
_entity.pdbx_description
1 polymer ?
#
loop_
_entity_poly.entity_id
_entity_poly.type
_entity_poly.pdbx_seq_one_letter_code
_entity_poly.pdbx_strand_id
1 'polypeptide(L)'
;YINSVFASSYADGTMKATAEKYGVQEAIVEQKDAEYVKNDDSDVEYIKNKGTLVVGITDFEPMDYKSEDGKEWIGFDADMAKLVAEKLGVEVQFVEIDWDNKSMELDSKTIDVVWNGMTITDEVTAAMDCTNAYCNNAQVVVVSNK
;
A
#
# COMPACT_ATOMS: atom_id res chain seq x y z
N TYR A 1 -2.81 10.02 -7.39
CA TYR A 1 -4.11 9.40 -7.09
C TYR A 1 -4.10 8.74 -5.70
N ILE A 2 -3.17 7.84 -5.39
CA ILE A 2 -3.13 7.13 -4.10
C ILE A 2 -3.13 8.11 -2.93
N ASN A 3 -2.33 9.18 -2.98
CA ASN A 3 -2.31 10.22 -1.95
C ASN A 3 -3.68 10.89 -1.75
N SER A 4 -4.46 11.08 -2.81
CA SER A 4 -5.83 11.63 -2.68
C SER A 4 -6.79 10.66 -2.00
N VAL A 5 -6.62 9.35 -2.24
CA VAL A 5 -7.38 8.31 -1.52
C VAL A 5 -6.97 8.26 -0.05
N PHE A 6 -5.67 8.37 0.25
CA PHE A 6 -5.19 8.45 1.63
C PHE A 6 -5.79 9.65 2.36
N ALA A 7 -5.72 10.85 1.76
CA ALA A 7 -6.29 12.06 2.35
C ALA A 7 -7.79 11.90 2.63
N SER A 8 -8.57 11.42 1.65
CA SER A 8 -10.02 11.24 1.80
C SER A 8 -10.37 10.18 2.85
N SER A 9 -9.67 9.04 2.85
CA SER A 9 -9.91 7.96 3.81
C SER A 9 -9.44 8.29 5.24
N TYR A 10 -8.44 9.14 5.37
CA TYR A 10 -8.03 9.68 6.66
C TYR A 10 -9.08 10.66 7.20
N ALA A 11 -9.58 11.56 6.36
CA ALA A 11 -10.58 12.57 6.73
C ALA A 11 -11.93 11.95 7.10
N ASP A 12 -12.38 10.90 6.40
CA ASP A 12 -13.66 10.22 6.68
C ASP A 12 -13.56 9.13 7.76
N GLY A 13 -12.35 8.84 8.26
CA GLY A 13 -12.09 7.87 9.31
C GLY A 13 -11.90 6.42 8.83
N THR A 14 -12.04 6.13 7.54
CA THR A 14 -11.88 4.78 6.98
C THR A 14 -10.48 4.23 7.22
N MET A 15 -9.43 5.03 6.97
CA MET A 15 -8.04 4.64 7.22
C MET A 15 -7.81 4.31 8.69
N LYS A 16 -8.36 5.12 9.61
CA LYS A 16 -8.25 4.88 11.05
C LYS A 16 -8.96 3.59 11.47
N ALA A 17 -10.18 3.36 10.99
CA ALA A 17 -10.92 2.13 11.28
C ALA A 17 -10.18 0.89 10.77
N THR A 18 -9.57 0.97 9.58
CA THR A 18 -8.71 -0.11 9.05
C THR A 18 -7.49 -0.33 9.94
N ALA A 19 -6.82 0.74 10.38
CA ALA A 19 -5.68 0.64 11.28
C ALA A 19 -6.04 0.02 12.64
N GLU A 20 -7.20 0.38 13.21
CA GLU A 20 -7.71 -0.20 14.45
C GLU A 20 -7.99 -1.70 14.31
N LYS A 21 -8.53 -2.14 13.17
CA LYS A 21 -8.77 -3.55 12.86
C LYS A 21 -7.50 -4.41 12.97
N TYR A 22 -6.36 -3.85 12.61
CA TYR A 22 -5.06 -4.54 12.60
C TYR A 22 -4.10 -4.11 13.71
N GLY A 23 -4.56 -3.27 14.65
CA GLY A 23 -3.78 -2.85 15.82
C GLY A 23 -2.64 -1.88 15.51
N VAL A 24 -2.69 -1.18 14.37
CA VAL A 24 -1.66 -0.22 13.91
C VAL A 24 -2.08 1.24 14.00
N GLN A 25 -3.19 1.54 14.68
CA GLN A 25 -3.75 2.89 14.77
C GLN A 25 -2.79 3.95 15.33
N GLU A 26 -1.85 3.55 16.20
CA GLU A 26 -0.85 4.46 16.77
C GLU A 26 0.30 4.76 15.79
N ALA A 27 0.42 3.97 14.75
CA ALA A 27 1.48 4.13 13.75
C ALA A 27 1.07 4.99 12.56
N ILE A 28 -0.24 5.18 12.30
CA ILE A 28 -0.69 5.95 11.14
C ILE A 28 -0.30 7.42 11.23
N VAL A 29 0.05 8.00 10.09
CA VAL A 29 0.43 9.40 9.94
C VAL A 29 -0.73 10.20 9.39
N GLU A 30 -0.95 11.40 9.93
CA GLU A 30 -1.94 12.35 9.41
C GLU A 30 -1.73 12.57 7.91
N GLN A 31 -2.81 12.41 7.15
CA GLN A 31 -2.81 12.66 5.72
C GLN A 31 -3.39 14.05 5.45
N LYS A 32 -2.61 14.87 4.76
CA LYS A 32 -3.06 16.20 4.32
C LYS A 32 -3.85 16.07 3.02
N ASP A 33 -4.71 17.06 2.76
CA ASP A 33 -5.44 17.16 1.51
C ASP A 33 -4.48 17.03 0.32
N ALA A 34 -4.83 16.12 -0.60
CA ALA A 34 -4.10 15.89 -1.83
C ALA A 34 -5.12 15.85 -2.98
N GLU A 35 -5.04 16.84 -3.87
CA GLU A 35 -5.86 16.87 -5.06
C GLU A 35 -5.25 15.98 -6.16
N TYR A 36 -6.07 15.14 -6.75
CA TYR A 36 -5.70 14.40 -7.95
C TYR A 36 -6.13 15.18 -9.19
N VAL A 37 -5.17 15.56 -10.00
CA VAL A 37 -5.43 16.16 -11.32
C VAL A 37 -5.43 15.06 -12.37
N LYS A 38 -6.58 14.86 -13.02
CA LYS A 38 -6.72 13.86 -14.08
C LYS A 38 -5.78 14.19 -15.25
N ASN A 39 -5.05 13.16 -15.68
CA ASN A 39 -4.21 13.19 -16.88
C ASN A 39 -4.47 11.91 -17.68
N ASP A 40 -4.89 12.07 -18.93
CA ASP A 40 -5.30 10.95 -19.80
C ASP A 40 -4.12 10.03 -20.19
N ASP A 41 -2.88 10.53 -20.11
CA ASP A 41 -1.65 9.76 -20.36
C ASP A 41 -1.01 9.21 -19.05
N SER A 42 -1.75 9.20 -17.95
CA SER A 42 -1.24 8.78 -16.64
C SER A 42 -1.31 7.28 -16.43
N ASP A 43 -0.50 6.78 -15.48
CA ASP A 43 -0.58 5.40 -15.00
C ASP A 43 -1.96 5.05 -14.43
N VAL A 44 -2.68 6.03 -13.88
CA VAL A 44 -4.06 5.85 -13.41
C VAL A 44 -4.99 5.44 -14.54
N GLU A 45 -4.92 6.11 -15.70
CA GLU A 45 -5.74 5.75 -16.86
C GLU A 45 -5.27 4.41 -17.47
N TYR A 46 -3.96 4.13 -17.45
CA TYR A 46 -3.45 2.80 -17.85
C TYR A 46 -4.05 1.68 -17.00
N ILE A 47 -4.05 1.82 -15.66
CA ILE A 47 -4.62 0.83 -14.73
C ILE A 47 -6.12 0.69 -14.91
N LYS A 48 -6.85 1.80 -15.07
CA LYS A 48 -8.29 1.77 -15.35
C LYS A 48 -8.62 1.05 -16.66
N ASN A 49 -7.87 1.31 -17.71
CA ASN A 49 -8.06 0.65 -19.00
C ASN A 49 -7.71 -0.85 -18.95
N LYS A 50 -6.70 -1.23 -18.15
CA LYS A 50 -6.34 -2.61 -17.89
C LYS A 50 -7.39 -3.33 -17.03
N GLY A 51 -8.09 -2.61 -16.16
CA GLY A 51 -9.13 -3.13 -15.27
C GLY A 51 -8.62 -3.82 -14.01
N THR A 52 -7.32 -3.77 -13.74
CA THR A 52 -6.69 -4.46 -12.61
C THR A 52 -5.55 -3.63 -12.03
N LEU A 53 -5.49 -3.51 -10.71
CA LEU A 53 -4.33 -3.01 -9.97
C LEU A 53 -3.54 -4.21 -9.45
N VAL A 54 -2.33 -4.41 -9.97
CA VAL A 54 -1.44 -5.49 -9.55
C VAL A 54 -0.49 -4.98 -8.47
N VAL A 55 -0.60 -5.56 -7.28
CA VAL A 55 0.11 -5.14 -6.05
C VAL A 55 1.17 -6.17 -5.70
N GLY A 56 2.44 -5.77 -5.72
CA GLY A 56 3.56 -6.57 -5.25
C GLY A 56 3.68 -6.50 -3.74
N ILE A 57 3.64 -7.64 -3.08
CA ILE A 57 3.64 -7.79 -1.61
C ILE A 57 4.55 -8.92 -1.16
N THR A 58 4.84 -8.95 0.13
CA THR A 58 5.44 -10.10 0.83
C THR A 58 4.63 -10.40 2.09
N ASP A 59 4.80 -11.57 2.68
CA ASP A 59 4.21 -11.88 3.99
C ASP A 59 4.89 -11.03 5.07
N PHE A 60 4.16 -10.06 5.62
CA PHE A 60 4.62 -9.07 6.59
C PHE A 60 3.48 -8.62 7.52
N GLU A 61 3.07 -9.50 8.44
CA GLU A 61 2.03 -9.20 9.43
C GLU A 61 2.45 -8.04 10.36
N PRO A 62 1.57 -7.05 10.66
CA PRO A 62 0.13 -6.99 10.36
C PRO A 62 -0.20 -6.20 9.08
N MET A 63 0.79 -5.89 8.25
CA MET A 63 0.58 -5.07 7.05
C MET A 63 0.00 -5.89 5.89
N ASP A 64 0.63 -7.03 5.57
CA ASP A 64 0.20 -7.97 4.54
C ASP A 64 0.45 -9.41 5.02
N TYR A 65 -0.57 -10.24 5.06
CA TYR A 65 -0.43 -11.64 5.42
C TYR A 65 -1.62 -12.46 4.94
N LYS A 66 -1.50 -13.78 4.98
CA LYS A 66 -2.58 -14.66 4.57
C LYS A 66 -3.64 -14.81 5.65
N SER A 67 -4.90 -14.85 5.23
CA SER A 67 -6.02 -15.26 6.09
C SER A 67 -5.79 -16.68 6.66
N GLU A 68 -6.47 -17.03 7.74
CA GLU A 68 -6.32 -18.35 8.39
C GLU A 68 -6.54 -19.53 7.43
N ASP A 69 -7.43 -19.37 6.44
CA ASP A 69 -7.68 -20.38 5.42
C ASP A 69 -6.72 -20.33 4.23
N GLY A 70 -5.77 -19.38 4.26
CA GLY A 70 -4.72 -19.19 3.25
C GLY A 70 -5.18 -18.65 1.90
N LYS A 71 -6.45 -18.27 1.76
CA LYS A 71 -7.02 -17.91 0.45
C LYS A 71 -6.89 -16.44 0.09
N GLU A 72 -6.90 -15.57 1.10
CA GLU A 72 -6.93 -14.13 0.89
C GLU A 72 -5.71 -13.45 1.51
N TRP A 73 -5.28 -12.37 0.89
CA TRP A 73 -4.39 -11.43 1.51
C TRP A 73 -5.19 -10.44 2.35
N ILE A 74 -4.79 -10.29 3.61
CA ILE A 74 -5.37 -9.39 4.61
C ILE A 74 -4.25 -8.59 5.28
N GLY A 75 -4.60 -7.59 6.04
CA GLY A 75 -3.67 -6.70 6.70
C GLY A 75 -3.99 -5.25 6.38
N PHE A 76 -3.30 -4.33 7.06
CA PHE A 76 -3.56 -2.91 6.87
C PHE A 76 -3.27 -2.48 5.43
N ASP A 77 -2.10 -2.83 4.90
CA ASP A 77 -1.69 -2.48 3.54
C ASP A 77 -2.57 -3.16 2.49
N ALA A 78 -2.87 -4.46 2.67
CA ALA A 78 -3.75 -5.20 1.77
C ALA A 78 -5.15 -4.57 1.70
N ASP A 79 -5.73 -4.18 2.83
CA ASP A 79 -7.06 -3.57 2.86
C ASP A 79 -7.04 -2.13 2.28
N MET A 80 -5.97 -1.36 2.49
CA MET A 80 -5.80 -0.05 1.86
C MET A 80 -5.60 -0.16 0.34
N ALA A 81 -4.88 -1.17 -0.14
CA ALA A 81 -4.75 -1.44 -1.57
C ALA A 81 -6.09 -1.83 -2.21
N LYS A 82 -6.90 -2.64 -1.53
CA LYS A 82 -8.29 -2.95 -1.95
C LYS A 82 -9.14 -1.69 -2.05
N LEU A 83 -9.04 -0.80 -1.06
CA LEU A 83 -9.76 0.49 -1.08
C LEU A 83 -9.36 1.35 -2.28
N VAL A 84 -8.06 1.43 -2.60
CA VAL A 84 -7.59 2.18 -3.77
C VAL A 84 -8.11 1.57 -5.07
N ALA A 85 -8.08 0.25 -5.22
CA ALA A 85 -8.62 -0.44 -6.39
C ALA A 85 -10.14 -0.21 -6.54
N GLU A 86 -10.89 -0.28 -5.44
CA GLU A 86 -12.32 0.04 -5.42
C GLU A 86 -12.60 1.48 -5.88
N LYS A 87 -11.85 2.46 -5.37
CA LYS A 87 -11.97 3.87 -5.77
C LYS A 87 -11.57 4.11 -7.23
N LEU A 88 -10.67 3.31 -7.79
CA LEU A 88 -10.31 3.31 -9.21
C LEU A 88 -11.39 2.63 -10.08
N GLY A 89 -12.24 1.80 -9.50
CA GLY A 89 -13.21 0.97 -10.21
C GLY A 89 -12.58 -0.21 -10.93
N VAL A 90 -11.50 -0.78 -10.36
CA VAL A 90 -10.76 -1.92 -10.93
C VAL A 90 -10.65 -3.06 -9.91
N GLU A 91 -10.32 -4.27 -10.37
CA GLU A 91 -9.99 -5.38 -9.49
C GLU A 91 -8.59 -5.21 -8.90
N VAL A 92 -8.36 -5.74 -7.69
CA VAL A 92 -7.03 -5.83 -7.10
C VAL A 92 -6.50 -7.25 -7.27
N GLN A 93 -5.24 -7.35 -7.67
CA GLN A 93 -4.52 -8.62 -7.73
C GLN A 93 -3.24 -8.50 -6.89
N PHE A 94 -3.08 -9.38 -5.90
CA PHE A 94 -1.88 -9.46 -5.10
C PHE A 94 -0.91 -10.49 -5.68
N VAL A 95 0.34 -10.08 -5.83
CA VAL A 95 1.45 -10.93 -6.30
C VAL A 95 2.52 -10.94 -5.22
N GLU A 96 2.82 -12.12 -4.70
CA GLU A 96 3.96 -12.29 -3.79
C GLU A 96 5.26 -12.21 -4.59
N ILE A 97 6.12 -11.27 -4.22
CA ILE A 97 7.37 -10.98 -4.92
C ILE A 97 8.58 -11.31 -4.05
N ASP A 98 9.71 -11.56 -4.70
CA ASP A 98 11.00 -11.49 -4.03
C ASP A 98 11.33 -10.01 -3.78
N TRP A 99 11.52 -9.64 -2.50
CA TRP A 99 11.72 -8.25 -2.11
C TRP A 99 12.91 -7.57 -2.78
N ASP A 100 13.97 -8.32 -3.05
CA ASP A 100 15.16 -7.79 -3.71
C ASP A 100 14.90 -7.45 -5.19
N ASN A 101 13.88 -8.05 -5.78
CA ASN A 101 13.51 -7.85 -7.19
C ASN A 101 12.41 -6.78 -7.39
N LYS A 102 11.93 -6.11 -6.34
CA LYS A 102 10.78 -5.18 -6.40
C LYS A 102 10.89 -4.09 -7.48
N SER A 103 12.08 -3.51 -7.67
CA SER A 103 12.29 -2.47 -8.69
C SER A 103 12.21 -3.05 -10.10
N MET A 104 12.78 -4.24 -10.31
CA MET A 104 12.72 -4.94 -11.59
C MET A 104 11.27 -5.35 -11.95
N GLU A 105 10.49 -5.78 -10.96
CA GLU A 105 9.07 -6.12 -11.15
C GLU A 105 8.23 -4.90 -11.54
N LEU A 106 8.52 -3.72 -10.95
CA LEU A 106 7.90 -2.44 -11.36
C LEU A 106 8.31 -2.04 -12.78
N ASP A 107 9.61 -2.05 -13.09
CA ASP A 107 10.14 -1.64 -14.39
C ASP A 107 9.60 -2.53 -15.52
N SER A 108 9.47 -3.82 -15.28
CA SER A 108 8.91 -4.78 -16.24
C SER A 108 7.38 -4.74 -16.33
N LYS A 109 6.72 -3.95 -15.47
CA LYS A 109 5.26 -3.89 -15.35
C LYS A 109 4.59 -5.23 -15.01
N THR A 110 5.32 -6.12 -14.35
CA THR A 110 4.76 -7.35 -13.76
C THR A 110 3.83 -6.99 -12.59
N ILE A 111 4.19 -5.93 -11.87
CA ILE A 111 3.35 -5.29 -10.85
C ILE A 111 3.19 -3.80 -11.19
N ASP A 112 2.13 -3.19 -10.69
CA ASP A 112 1.85 -1.75 -10.87
C ASP A 112 2.35 -0.93 -9.68
N VAL A 113 2.33 -1.52 -8.49
CA VAL A 113 2.79 -0.90 -7.24
C VAL A 113 3.46 -1.93 -6.35
N VAL A 114 4.44 -1.48 -5.57
CA VAL A 114 4.95 -2.21 -4.39
C VAL A 114 4.23 -1.64 -3.18
N TRP A 115 3.55 -2.48 -2.41
CA TRP A 115 2.80 -2.04 -1.25
C TRP A 115 2.98 -3.03 -0.09
N ASN A 116 3.90 -2.77 0.81
CA ASN A 116 4.33 -3.72 1.84
C ASN A 116 5.03 -3.04 3.03
N GLY A 117 4.51 -1.91 3.49
CA GLY A 117 5.14 -1.18 4.60
C GLY A 117 6.58 -0.73 4.31
N MET A 118 6.90 -0.48 3.05
CA MET A 118 8.25 -0.15 2.63
C MET A 118 8.73 1.17 3.24
N THR A 119 9.92 1.15 3.83
CA THR A 119 10.54 2.36 4.36
C THR A 119 10.97 3.28 3.22
N ILE A 120 10.54 4.54 3.27
CA ILE A 120 10.93 5.58 2.30
C ILE A 120 12.34 6.04 2.65
N THR A 121 13.29 5.73 1.77
CA THR A 121 14.70 6.12 1.87
C THR A 121 15.15 6.88 0.62
N ASP A 122 16.29 7.55 0.68
CA ASP A 122 16.86 8.23 -0.49
C ASP A 122 17.14 7.24 -1.65
N GLU A 123 17.53 6.00 -1.34
CA GLU A 123 17.73 4.95 -2.33
C GLU A 123 16.41 4.56 -3.02
N VAL A 124 15.35 4.38 -2.24
CA VAL A 124 14.03 4.03 -2.77
C VAL A 124 13.48 5.15 -3.63
N THR A 125 13.54 6.39 -3.18
CA THR A 125 13.05 7.56 -3.94
C THR A 125 13.88 7.89 -5.18
N ALA A 126 15.12 7.42 -5.25
CA ALA A 126 15.94 7.51 -6.45
C ALA A 126 15.57 6.45 -7.51
N ALA A 127 14.96 5.34 -7.09
CA ALA A 127 14.62 4.21 -7.96
C ALA A 127 13.14 4.20 -8.38
N MET A 128 12.23 4.77 -7.58
CA MET A 128 10.80 4.75 -7.83
C MET A 128 10.07 5.94 -7.19
N ASP A 129 8.93 6.30 -7.75
CA ASP A 129 8.03 7.28 -7.15
C ASP A 129 7.32 6.69 -5.92
N CYS A 130 7.31 7.44 -4.82
CA CYS A 130 6.68 7.04 -3.58
C CYS A 130 5.43 7.87 -3.27
N THR A 131 4.47 7.24 -2.60
CA THR A 131 3.34 7.96 -1.98
C THR A 131 3.82 8.78 -0.78
N ASN A 132 2.93 9.60 -0.21
CA ASN A 132 3.13 10.13 1.13
C ASN A 132 3.33 8.98 2.13
N ALA A 133 4.16 9.21 3.15
CA ALA A 133 4.24 8.29 4.27
C ALA A 133 2.87 8.19 4.97
N TYR A 134 2.39 6.97 5.21
CA TYR A 134 1.10 6.71 5.84
C TYR A 134 1.22 6.05 7.21
N CYS A 135 2.36 5.42 7.50
CA CYS A 135 2.70 4.84 8.80
C CYS A 135 4.11 5.22 9.22
N ASN A 136 4.30 5.40 10.53
CA ASN A 136 5.61 5.42 11.14
C ASN A 136 6.16 4.00 11.22
N ASN A 137 7.46 3.87 11.04
CA ASN A 137 8.20 2.62 11.12
C ASN A 137 9.34 2.75 12.13
N ALA A 138 9.59 1.70 12.91
CA ALA A 138 10.71 1.66 13.85
C ALA A 138 11.24 0.24 13.99
N GLN A 139 12.56 0.12 14.13
CA GLN A 139 13.19 -1.10 14.61
C GLN A 139 13.25 -1.06 16.13
N VAL A 140 12.81 -2.13 16.79
CA VAL A 140 12.76 -2.22 18.24
C VAL A 140 13.47 -3.48 18.71
N VAL A 141 14.02 -3.44 19.94
CA VAL A 141 14.60 -4.60 20.60
C VAL A 141 13.55 -5.17 21.55
N VAL A 142 13.17 -6.42 21.32
CA VAL A 142 12.27 -7.15 22.22
C VAL A 142 13.11 -7.89 23.25
N VAL A 143 12.84 -7.66 24.54
CA VAL A 143 13.50 -8.34 25.65
C VAL A 143 12.46 -9.09 26.48
N SER A 144 12.89 -10.21 27.08
CA SER A 144 12.03 -10.97 28.00
C SER A 144 11.73 -10.13 29.23
N ASN A 145 10.44 -10.00 29.54
CA ASN A 145 10.01 -9.39 30.79
C ASN A 145 10.06 -10.46 31.90
N LYS A 146 11.17 -10.50 32.63
CA LYS A 146 11.33 -11.40 33.78
C LYS A 146 10.89 -10.72 35.06
#